data_42d7639541d9c9963c7e0722714fe9d3
#
_entry.id   42d7639541d9c9963c7e0722714fe9d3
#
_cell.length_a   1.000
_cell.length_b   1.000
_cell.length_c   1.000
_cell.angle_alpha   90.00
_cell.angle_beta   90.00
_cell.angle_gamma   90.00
#
_symmetry.space_group_name_H-M   'P 1'
#
loop_
_entity.id
_entity.type
_entity.pdbx_description
1 polymer ?
#
loop_
_entity_poly.entity_id
_entity_poly.type
_entity_poly.pdbx_seq_one_letter_code
_entity_poly.pdbx_strand_id
1 'polypeptide(L)'
;AAFRYTDVKQTTFNTAANKYLLRDKPLQNKFKGIITTSYQTPLKTWQFDLTAQFNGSGRMPDGFVVPVGSNQYFTDEFGQNHHKWYPQLLGQVTKFFRTWSIYLGAENMTNFTQDNPIVGSTIEHNGHHLVDPSSPTYDASMIWAPIHGWKLYLGFRWSLERDE
;
A
#
# COMPACT_ATOMS: atom_id res chain seq x y z
N ALA A 1 -1.49 11.71 15.16
CA ALA A 1 -0.82 11.84 13.85
C ALA A 1 0.66 11.52 14.00
N ALA A 2 1.25 10.93 12.96
CA ALA A 2 2.70 10.69 12.89
C ALA A 2 3.19 10.96 11.46
N PHE A 3 4.43 11.41 11.35
CA PHE A 3 5.10 11.63 10.07
C PHE A 3 6.53 11.11 10.15
N ARG A 4 6.98 10.45 9.09
CA ARG A 4 8.35 9.97 8.93
C ARG A 4 8.88 10.41 7.57
N TYR A 5 10.07 11.00 7.58
CA TYR A 5 10.87 11.23 6.37
C TYR A 5 12.07 10.27 6.35
N THR A 6 12.41 9.75 5.19
CA THR A 6 13.48 8.76 5.01
C THR A 6 14.31 9.12 3.80
N ASP A 7 15.59 9.41 3.98
CA ASP A 7 16.56 9.60 2.90
C ASP A 7 17.65 8.53 3.04
N VAL A 8 17.44 7.39 2.38
CA VAL A 8 18.37 6.26 2.39
C VAL A 8 18.90 6.05 1.00
N LYS A 9 20.22 6.12 0.86
CA LYS A 9 20.93 5.93 -0.40
C LYS A 9 21.83 4.72 -0.31
N GLN A 10 22.06 4.10 -1.45
CA GLN A 10 23.01 3.00 -1.61
C GLN A 10 23.89 3.25 -2.83
N THR A 11 25.12 2.78 -2.73
CA THR A 11 26.06 2.80 -3.86
C THR A 11 25.83 1.53 -4.68
N THR A 12 25.52 1.70 -5.95
CA THR A 12 25.35 0.60 -6.91
C THR A 12 26.32 0.79 -8.08
N PHE A 13 26.87 -0.32 -8.57
CA PHE A 13 27.69 -0.29 -9.77
C PHE A 13 26.79 -0.21 -11.01
N ASN A 14 26.99 0.82 -11.83
CA ASN A 14 26.30 0.97 -13.11
C ASN A 14 27.19 0.44 -14.22
N THR A 15 26.82 -0.71 -14.79
CA THR A 15 27.58 -1.38 -15.84
C THR A 15 27.69 -0.55 -17.12
N ALA A 16 26.63 0.17 -17.49
CA ALA A 16 26.61 1.01 -18.71
C ALA A 16 27.53 2.23 -18.57
N ALA A 17 27.61 2.82 -17.37
CA ALA A 17 28.47 3.96 -17.09
C ALA A 17 29.86 3.55 -16.56
N ASN A 18 30.09 2.26 -16.30
CA ASN A 18 31.30 1.67 -15.70
C ASN A 18 31.79 2.42 -14.44
N LYS A 19 30.84 2.80 -13.57
CA LYS A 19 31.12 3.53 -12.33
C LYS A 19 30.11 3.25 -11.23
N TYR A 20 30.52 3.52 -9.99
CA TYR A 20 29.62 3.49 -8.84
C TYR A 20 28.76 4.76 -8.79
N LEU A 21 27.46 4.60 -8.62
CA LEU A 21 26.51 5.69 -8.47
C LEU A 21 25.80 5.58 -7.11
N LEU A 22 25.72 6.71 -6.42
CA LEU A 22 24.92 6.84 -5.21
C LEU A 22 23.47 7.11 -5.60
N ARG A 23 22.58 6.19 -5.27
CA ARG A 23 21.16 6.22 -5.66
C ARG A 23 20.26 5.97 -4.47
N ASP A 24 19.02 6.44 -4.54
CA ASP A 24 18.01 6.11 -3.54
C ASP A 24 17.82 4.60 -3.45
N LYS A 25 17.65 4.08 -2.23
CA LYS A 25 17.40 2.65 -2.01
C LYS A 25 16.04 2.28 -2.63
N PRO A 26 15.94 1.19 -3.44
CA PRO A 26 14.71 0.77 -4.05
C PRO A 26 13.62 0.42 -3.02
N LEU A 27 12.35 0.61 -3.40
CA LEU A 27 11.15 0.28 -2.61
C LEU A 27 11.10 0.98 -1.24
N GLN A 28 11.87 2.06 -1.08
CA GLN A 28 11.86 2.88 0.12
C GLN A 28 11.12 4.19 -0.13
N ASN A 29 9.97 4.36 0.53
CA ASN A 29 9.20 5.59 0.43
C ASN A 29 9.95 6.75 1.09
N LYS A 30 10.05 7.89 0.42
CA LYS A 30 10.69 9.11 0.95
C LYS A 30 9.99 9.66 2.18
N PHE A 31 8.66 9.52 2.26
CA PHE A 31 7.91 9.88 3.45
C PHE A 31 6.77 8.91 3.70
N LYS A 32 6.33 8.83 4.95
CA LYS A 32 5.06 8.23 5.36
C LYS A 32 4.40 9.11 6.40
N GLY A 33 3.11 9.38 6.20
CA GLY A 33 2.27 10.11 7.14
C GLY A 33 1.07 9.25 7.55
N ILE A 34 0.64 9.38 8.79
CA ILE A 34 -0.57 8.76 9.31
C ILE A 34 -1.33 9.75 10.19
N ILE A 35 -2.63 9.84 9.96
CA ILE A 35 -3.56 10.59 10.78
C ILE A 35 -4.67 9.62 11.18
N THR A 36 -4.86 9.43 12.48
CA THR A 36 -5.96 8.64 13.02
C THR A 36 -6.85 9.55 13.84
N THR A 37 -8.15 9.50 13.58
CA THR A 37 -9.19 10.22 14.30
C THR A 37 -10.20 9.22 14.80
N SER A 38 -10.58 9.34 16.07
CA SER A 38 -11.63 8.54 16.68
C SER A 38 -12.64 9.50 17.32
N TYR A 39 -13.89 9.28 17.02
CA TYR A 39 -15.01 10.01 17.63
C TYR A 39 -15.99 9.04 18.27
N GLN A 40 -16.26 9.23 19.55
CA GLN A 40 -17.26 8.48 20.28
C GLN A 40 -18.40 9.41 20.68
N THR A 41 -19.66 8.96 20.46
CA THR A 41 -20.85 9.72 20.84
C THR A 41 -20.91 9.92 22.36
N PRO A 42 -21.57 11.00 22.87
CA PRO A 42 -21.65 11.29 24.30
C PRO A 42 -22.19 10.14 25.15
N LEU A 43 -23.12 9.35 24.62
CA LEU A 43 -23.68 8.16 25.28
C LEU A 43 -22.82 6.91 25.11
N LYS A 44 -21.64 7.02 24.49
CA LYS A 44 -20.71 5.92 24.21
C LYS A 44 -21.36 4.73 23.46
N THR A 45 -22.42 5.00 22.72
CA THR A 45 -23.16 3.95 21.98
C THR A 45 -22.61 3.73 20.57
N TRP A 46 -21.94 4.75 20.00
CA TRP A 46 -21.32 4.68 18.69
C TRP A 46 -19.88 5.20 18.74
N GLN A 47 -19.00 4.56 17.98
CA GLN A 47 -17.66 5.02 17.73
C GLN A 47 -17.36 4.99 16.24
N PHE A 48 -16.71 6.03 15.78
CA PHE A 48 -16.29 6.21 14.39
C PHE A 48 -14.77 6.39 14.39
N ASP A 49 -14.08 5.49 13.74
CA ASP A 49 -12.63 5.52 13.61
C ASP A 49 -12.27 5.74 12.14
N LEU A 50 -11.38 6.68 11.88
CA LEU A 50 -10.88 6.96 10.54
C LEU A 50 -9.37 7.10 10.60
N THR A 51 -8.69 6.38 9.70
CA THR A 51 -7.24 6.47 9.55
C THR A 51 -6.91 6.78 8.10
N ALA A 52 -6.18 7.87 7.89
CA ALA A 52 -5.60 8.25 6.61
C ALA A 52 -4.10 8.01 6.63
N GLN A 53 -3.59 7.25 5.68
CA GLN A 53 -2.17 7.01 5.47
C GLN A 53 -1.75 7.65 4.15
N PHE A 54 -0.60 8.32 4.17
CA PHE A 54 0.03 8.94 3.01
C PHE A 54 1.38 8.26 2.79
N ASN A 55 1.52 7.56 1.70
CA ASN A 55 2.74 6.86 1.33
C ASN A 55 3.43 7.65 0.22
N GLY A 56 4.66 8.10 0.48
CA GLY A 56 5.45 8.90 -0.44
C GLY A 56 5.94 8.10 -1.64
N SER A 57 6.53 8.81 -2.60
CA SER A 57 7.21 8.20 -3.74
C SER A 57 8.46 7.43 -3.30
N GLY A 58 8.84 6.44 -4.10
CA GLY A 58 10.07 5.69 -3.91
C GLY A 58 10.62 5.20 -5.25
N ARG A 59 11.92 4.92 -5.28
CA ARG A 59 12.59 4.40 -6.46
C ARG A 59 12.19 2.95 -6.70
N MET A 60 11.95 2.59 -7.95
CA MET A 60 11.74 1.20 -8.35
C MET A 60 13.10 0.49 -8.52
N PRO A 61 13.17 -0.84 -8.35
CA PRO A 61 14.36 -1.61 -8.64
C PRO A 61 14.84 -1.45 -10.09
N ASP A 62 16.13 -1.66 -10.31
CA ASP A 62 16.68 -1.67 -11.67
C ASP A 62 16.05 -2.84 -12.47
N GLY A 63 15.74 -2.58 -13.74
CA GLY A 63 15.05 -3.55 -14.61
C GLY A 63 13.52 -3.47 -14.53
N PHE A 64 12.94 -2.66 -13.64
CA PHE A 64 11.50 -2.44 -13.66
C PHE A 64 11.07 -1.70 -14.92
N VAL A 65 10.10 -2.30 -15.64
CA VAL A 65 9.50 -1.69 -16.82
C VAL A 65 8.16 -1.07 -16.43
N VAL A 66 8.02 0.22 -16.69
CA VAL A 66 6.77 0.94 -16.41
C VAL A 66 5.65 0.36 -17.28
N PRO A 67 4.51 -0.07 -16.69
CA PRO A 67 3.39 -0.58 -17.47
C PRO A 67 2.86 0.49 -18.44
N VAL A 68 2.57 0.08 -19.66
CA VAL A 68 2.04 0.99 -20.70
C VAL A 68 0.73 1.60 -20.26
N GLY A 69 0.63 2.93 -20.32
CA GLY A 69 -0.56 3.68 -19.93
C GLY A 69 -0.73 3.90 -18.43
N SER A 70 0.16 3.36 -17.58
CA SER A 70 0.10 3.62 -16.16
C SER A 70 0.51 5.05 -15.82
N ASN A 71 -0.29 5.72 -14.99
CA ASN A 71 0.03 7.04 -14.44
C ASN A 71 0.62 6.98 -13.03
N GLN A 72 0.89 5.78 -12.51
CA GLN A 72 1.39 5.57 -11.14
C GLN A 72 2.91 5.75 -11.02
N TYR A 73 3.60 5.92 -12.13
CA TYR A 73 5.06 6.01 -12.18
C TYR A 73 5.53 7.31 -12.85
N PHE A 74 6.78 7.63 -12.62
CA PHE A 74 7.50 8.68 -13.36
C PHE A 74 8.98 8.31 -13.45
N THR A 75 9.66 8.84 -14.44
CA THR A 75 11.11 8.69 -14.61
C THR A 75 11.80 10.00 -14.24
N ASP A 76 12.83 9.93 -13.43
CA ASP A 76 13.60 11.10 -13.04
C ASP A 76 14.60 11.54 -14.13
N GLU A 77 15.31 12.63 -13.87
CA GLU A 77 16.32 13.19 -14.78
C GLU A 77 17.51 12.25 -15.03
N PHE A 78 17.71 11.25 -14.17
CA PHE A 78 18.74 10.23 -14.32
C PHE A 78 18.26 8.96 -15.00
N GLY A 79 17.05 8.95 -15.53
CA GLY A 79 16.43 7.79 -16.19
C GLY A 79 15.97 6.69 -15.23
N GLN A 80 15.79 6.99 -13.92
CA GLN A 80 15.34 6.02 -12.94
C GLN A 80 13.84 6.08 -12.77
N ASN A 81 13.21 4.91 -12.71
CA ASN A 81 11.77 4.81 -12.49
C ASN A 81 11.42 4.92 -11.00
N HIS A 82 10.40 5.69 -10.70
CA HIS A 82 9.85 5.91 -9.39
C HIS A 82 8.36 5.68 -9.41
N HIS A 83 7.81 5.10 -8.34
CA HIS A 83 6.37 5.14 -8.12
C HIS A 83 5.97 6.48 -7.50
N LYS A 84 4.76 6.95 -7.80
CA LYS A 84 4.18 8.15 -7.20
C LYS A 84 3.71 7.88 -5.78
N TRP A 85 3.44 8.96 -5.04
CA TRP A 85 2.78 8.88 -3.74
C TRP A 85 1.33 8.41 -3.89
N TYR A 86 0.81 7.77 -2.83
CA TYR A 86 -0.58 7.33 -2.81
C TYR A 86 -1.17 7.39 -1.40
N PRO A 87 -2.47 7.73 -1.27
CA PRO A 87 -3.18 7.68 -0.02
C PRO A 87 -3.85 6.31 0.18
N GLN A 88 -3.98 5.91 1.44
CA GLN A 88 -4.86 4.82 1.88
C GLN A 88 -5.79 5.34 2.96
N LEU A 89 -7.06 5.00 2.87
CA LEU A 89 -8.07 5.37 3.85
C LEU A 89 -8.67 4.11 4.44
N LEU A 90 -8.73 4.06 5.77
CA LEU A 90 -9.34 2.98 6.54
C LEU A 90 -10.39 3.60 7.45
N GLY A 91 -11.54 2.93 7.60
CA GLY A 91 -12.61 3.41 8.46
C GLY A 91 -13.32 2.27 9.17
N GLN A 92 -13.82 2.54 10.36
CA GLN A 92 -14.64 1.60 11.12
C GLN A 92 -15.73 2.33 11.87
N VAL A 93 -16.90 1.75 11.89
CA VAL A 93 -18.02 2.16 12.73
C VAL A 93 -18.33 1.04 13.70
N THR A 94 -18.40 1.36 14.99
CA THR A 94 -18.70 0.40 16.05
C THR A 94 -19.96 0.84 16.79
N LYS A 95 -20.90 -0.08 16.94
CA LYS A 95 -22.09 0.07 17.80
C LYS A 95 -21.87 -0.71 19.07
N PHE A 96 -21.91 -0.03 20.22
CA PHE A 96 -21.81 -0.65 21.53
C PHE A 96 -23.20 -0.89 22.12
N PHE A 97 -23.34 -2.06 22.73
CA PHE A 97 -24.45 -2.45 23.60
C PHE A 97 -23.88 -2.78 24.98
N ARG A 98 -24.72 -3.14 25.94
CA ARG A 98 -24.29 -3.34 27.32
C ARG A 98 -23.18 -4.38 27.48
N THR A 99 -23.33 -5.55 26.84
CA THR A 99 -22.42 -6.69 26.98
C THR A 99 -21.76 -7.12 25.67
N TRP A 100 -22.07 -6.43 24.56
CA TRP A 100 -21.53 -6.77 23.24
C TRP A 100 -21.41 -5.55 22.35
N SER A 101 -20.65 -5.68 21.31
CA SER A 101 -20.55 -4.67 20.25
C SER A 101 -20.48 -5.32 18.88
N ILE A 102 -20.96 -4.60 17.88
CA ILE A 102 -20.83 -4.95 16.47
C ILE A 102 -20.06 -3.85 15.77
N TYR A 103 -19.20 -4.22 14.84
CA TYR A 103 -18.45 -3.25 14.07
C TYR A 103 -18.42 -3.63 12.59
N LEU A 104 -18.47 -2.61 11.75
CA LEU A 104 -18.29 -2.68 10.31
C LEU A 104 -17.12 -1.78 9.96
N GLY A 105 -16.16 -2.31 9.23
CA GLY A 105 -15.02 -1.55 8.76
C GLY A 105 -14.71 -1.78 7.30
N ALA A 106 -13.92 -0.85 6.76
CA ALA A 106 -13.43 -0.88 5.40
C ALA A 106 -11.93 -0.55 5.37
N GLU A 107 -11.19 -1.32 4.63
CA GLU A 107 -9.77 -1.08 4.32
C GLU A 107 -9.62 -0.64 2.88
N ASN A 108 -8.58 0.14 2.63
CA ASN A 108 -8.27 0.67 1.30
C ASN A 108 -9.48 1.34 0.63
N MET A 109 -10.20 2.21 1.36
CA MET A 109 -11.40 2.90 0.86
C MET A 109 -11.11 3.80 -0.35
N THR A 110 -9.84 4.17 -0.57
CA THR A 110 -9.38 4.87 -1.77
C THR A 110 -9.38 3.99 -3.01
N ASN A 111 -9.55 2.68 -2.83
CA ASN A 111 -9.46 1.66 -3.88
C ASN A 111 -8.17 1.74 -4.72
N PHE A 112 -7.10 2.25 -4.11
CA PHE A 112 -5.82 2.33 -4.79
C PHE A 112 -5.18 0.95 -4.87
N THR A 113 -4.82 0.52 -6.08
CA THR A 113 -4.09 -0.72 -6.33
C THR A 113 -2.90 -0.45 -7.23
N GLN A 114 -1.83 -1.20 -7.04
CA GLN A 114 -0.67 -1.13 -7.93
C GLN A 114 -1.01 -1.71 -9.30
N ASP A 115 -0.65 -0.99 -10.37
CA ASP A 115 -0.71 -1.53 -11.72
C ASP A 115 0.38 -2.57 -11.92
N ASN A 116 0.01 -3.76 -12.42
CA ASN A 116 0.92 -4.89 -12.67
C ASN A 116 1.87 -5.18 -11.49
N PRO A 117 1.33 -5.62 -10.33
CA PRO A 117 2.14 -5.82 -9.13
C PRO A 117 3.15 -6.96 -9.24
N ILE A 118 2.91 -7.89 -10.16
CA ILE A 118 3.76 -9.05 -10.42
C ILE A 118 4.27 -8.94 -11.85
N VAL A 119 5.59 -8.88 -11.99
CA VAL A 119 6.26 -8.87 -13.28
C VAL A 119 6.56 -10.32 -13.69
N GLY A 120 6.36 -10.65 -14.95
CA GLY A 120 6.59 -11.98 -15.45
C GLY A 120 5.85 -12.25 -16.75
N SER A 121 6.00 -13.44 -17.32
CA SER A 121 5.23 -13.79 -18.49
C SER A 121 3.76 -13.95 -18.12
N THR A 122 2.92 -13.22 -18.81
CA THR A 122 1.48 -13.42 -18.76
C THR A 122 1.09 -14.47 -19.78
N ILE A 123 0.39 -15.51 -19.34
CA ILE A 123 -0.28 -16.45 -20.24
C ILE A 123 -1.65 -15.82 -20.56
N GLU A 124 -1.92 -15.64 -21.83
CA GLU A 124 -3.25 -15.27 -22.29
C GLU A 124 -4.13 -16.52 -22.34
N HIS A 125 -5.14 -16.59 -21.48
CA HIS A 125 -6.09 -17.69 -21.47
C HIS A 125 -7.52 -17.12 -21.48
N ASN A 126 -8.27 -17.38 -22.55
CA ASN A 126 -9.66 -16.89 -22.74
C ASN A 126 -9.81 -15.36 -22.56
N GLY A 127 -8.85 -14.56 -23.05
CA GLY A 127 -8.87 -13.11 -22.89
C GLY A 127 -8.50 -12.60 -21.49
N HIS A 128 -8.07 -13.47 -20.59
CA HIS A 128 -7.54 -13.11 -19.28
C HIS A 128 -6.01 -13.26 -19.25
N HIS A 129 -5.34 -12.22 -18.77
CA HIS A 129 -3.91 -12.27 -18.52
C HIS A 129 -3.67 -12.97 -17.17
N LEU A 130 -3.19 -14.21 -17.21
CA LEU A 130 -2.78 -14.97 -16.03
C LEU A 130 -1.26 -14.87 -15.87
N VAL A 131 -0.81 -14.69 -14.64
CA VAL A 131 0.62 -14.75 -14.33
C VAL A 131 1.02 -16.22 -14.18
N ASP A 132 2.05 -16.63 -14.91
CA ASP A 132 2.64 -17.96 -14.79
C ASP A 132 3.77 -17.93 -13.75
N PRO A 133 3.55 -18.49 -12.53
CA PRO A 133 4.59 -18.53 -11.50
C PRO A 133 5.75 -19.47 -11.86
N SER A 134 5.61 -20.34 -12.85
CA SER A 134 6.69 -21.21 -13.33
C SER A 134 7.59 -20.55 -14.36
N SER A 135 7.20 -19.35 -14.83
CA SER A 135 8.02 -18.59 -15.78
C SER A 135 9.35 -18.14 -15.16
N PRO A 136 10.46 -18.29 -15.88
CA PRO A 136 11.77 -17.79 -15.40
C PRO A 136 11.83 -16.27 -15.23
N THR A 137 10.84 -15.53 -15.76
CA THR A 137 10.73 -14.07 -15.65
C THR A 137 9.77 -13.63 -14.55
N TYR A 138 9.14 -14.56 -13.83
CA TYR A 138 8.24 -14.24 -12.71
C TYR A 138 8.99 -13.52 -11.60
N ASP A 139 8.51 -12.33 -11.27
CA ASP A 139 9.08 -11.50 -10.19
C ASP A 139 7.97 -10.80 -9.40
N ALA A 140 7.83 -11.18 -8.14
CA ALA A 140 6.92 -10.57 -7.17
C ALA A 140 7.63 -9.56 -6.25
N SER A 141 8.93 -9.31 -6.44
CA SER A 141 9.70 -8.40 -5.60
C SER A 141 9.43 -6.91 -5.89
N MET A 142 8.68 -6.62 -6.95
CA MET A 142 8.36 -5.25 -7.40
C MET A 142 7.10 -4.67 -6.75
N ILE A 143 6.55 -5.30 -5.71
CA ILE A 143 5.34 -4.84 -5.02
C ILE A 143 5.69 -3.69 -4.07
N TRP A 144 5.07 -2.53 -4.25
CA TRP A 144 5.26 -1.33 -3.45
C TRP A 144 3.96 -0.76 -2.86
N ALA A 145 2.80 -1.19 -3.38
CA ALA A 145 1.48 -0.72 -2.99
C ALA A 145 0.49 -1.88 -2.82
N PRO A 146 -0.73 -1.63 -2.34
CA PRO A 146 -1.76 -2.66 -2.25
C PRO A 146 -2.02 -3.34 -3.59
N ILE A 147 -2.13 -4.65 -3.56
CA ILE A 147 -2.50 -5.48 -4.72
C ILE A 147 -3.99 -5.79 -4.77
N HIS A 148 -4.70 -5.52 -3.67
CA HIS A 148 -6.15 -5.68 -3.56
C HIS A 148 -6.82 -4.32 -3.37
N GLY A 149 -7.99 -4.15 -3.99
CA GLY A 149 -8.85 -3.00 -3.81
C GLY A 149 -9.45 -2.92 -2.39
N TRP A 150 -10.55 -2.20 -2.24
CA TRP A 150 -11.23 -2.06 -0.96
C TRP A 150 -11.71 -3.41 -0.41
N LYS A 151 -11.66 -3.54 0.91
CA LYS A 151 -12.14 -4.72 1.63
C LYS A 151 -13.11 -4.27 2.71
N LEU A 152 -14.21 -5.01 2.84
CA LEU A 152 -15.14 -4.83 3.95
C LEU A 152 -14.97 -5.97 4.95
N TYR A 153 -15.13 -5.64 6.22
CA TYR A 153 -15.17 -6.63 7.29
C TYR A 153 -16.26 -6.28 8.28
N LEU A 154 -16.89 -7.31 8.81
CA LEU A 154 -17.90 -7.24 9.87
C LEU A 154 -17.42 -8.08 11.04
N GLY A 155 -17.57 -7.57 12.24
CA GLY A 155 -17.19 -8.32 13.43
C GLY A 155 -18.12 -8.09 14.60
N PHE A 156 -18.07 -9.04 15.52
CA PHE A 156 -18.85 -9.05 16.75
C PHE A 156 -17.88 -9.29 17.92
N ARG A 157 -18.08 -8.57 19.01
CA ARG A 157 -17.35 -8.74 20.26
C ARG A 157 -18.33 -8.87 21.40
N TRP A 158 -18.16 -9.89 22.23
CA TRP A 158 -18.89 -10.08 23.46
C TRP A 158 -17.97 -9.96 24.65
N SER A 159 -18.36 -9.18 25.66
CA SER A 159 -17.65 -8.98 26.93
C SER A 159 -18.47 -9.58 28.05
N LEU A 160 -17.91 -10.55 28.74
CA LEU A 160 -18.46 -11.01 30.02
C LEU A 160 -17.99 -10.01 31.09
N GLU A 161 -18.85 -9.08 31.49
CA GLU A 161 -18.60 -8.30 32.69
C GLU A 161 -18.67 -9.27 33.89
N ARG A 162 -17.55 -9.40 34.59
CA ARG A 162 -17.60 -9.88 35.98
C ARG A 162 -18.05 -8.67 36.79
N ASP A 163 -19.28 -8.69 37.30
CA ASP A 163 -19.69 -7.80 38.38
C ASP A 163 -18.76 -8.15 39.58
N GLU A 164 -17.86 -7.23 39.93
CA GLU A 164 -17.20 -7.19 41.24
C GLU A 164 -18.05 -6.37 42.21
#